data_04bba5de52e96a2d3f0252a619913da8
#
_entry.id   04bba5de52e96a2d3f0252a619913da8
#
_cell.length_a   1.000
_cell.length_b   1.000
_cell.length_c   1.000
_cell.angle_alpha   90.00
_cell.angle_beta   90.00
_cell.angle_gamma   90.00
#
_symmetry.space_group_name_H-M   'P 1'
#
loop_
_entity.id
_entity.type
_entity.pdbx_description
1 polymer ?
#
loop_
_entity_poly.entity_id
_entity_poly.type
_entity_poly.pdbx_seq_one_letter_code
_entity_poly.pdbx_strand_id
1 'polypeptide(L)'
;QLLADAGVAFTVRASEVDEALDADLLADPREAAKKLAERKAGAVVQEVLAEGYTGMAAILGADTMVVLDGEIFGKPANLSHATHMLRRLSGRTHEVITAVSVWMVAAPDPEQVSLGFRTFADVARVTFRELSDEEIASYLRKGESFDKAGAYAVQGAGADLVARVEGDLDTVIGLPVGRLLREFPDFSRSSS
;
A
#
# COMPACT_ATOMS: atom_id res chain seq x y z
N GLN A 1 8.37 -7.48 -4.71
CA GLN A 1 8.50 -7.81 -6.14
C GLN A 1 8.66 -6.54 -6.98
N LEU A 2 7.75 -5.53 -6.91
CA LEU A 2 7.75 -4.31 -7.75
C LEU A 2 9.09 -3.56 -7.74
N LEU A 3 9.72 -3.38 -6.56
CA LEU A 3 11.04 -2.75 -6.47
C LEU A 3 12.15 -3.60 -7.10
N ALA A 4 12.09 -4.92 -6.94
CA ALA A 4 13.05 -5.83 -7.56
C ALA A 4 12.95 -5.78 -9.09
N ASP A 5 11.74 -5.76 -9.64
CA ASP A 5 11.48 -5.65 -11.08
C ASP A 5 11.97 -4.30 -11.64
N ALA A 6 12.00 -3.27 -10.80
CA ALA A 6 12.58 -1.96 -11.13
C ALA A 6 14.11 -1.88 -10.94
N GLY A 7 14.77 -2.98 -10.55
CA GLY A 7 16.20 -3.04 -10.33
C GLY A 7 16.70 -2.37 -9.04
N VAL A 8 15.79 -2.08 -8.09
CA VAL A 8 16.15 -1.49 -6.80
C VAL A 8 16.44 -2.60 -5.80
N ALA A 9 17.66 -2.60 -5.21
CA ALA A 9 18.02 -3.51 -4.14
C ALA A 9 17.41 -3.04 -2.81
N PHE A 10 16.79 -3.94 -2.06
CA PHE A 10 16.16 -3.62 -0.78
C PHE A 10 16.12 -4.82 0.17
N THR A 11 15.90 -4.53 1.44
CA THR A 11 15.53 -5.52 2.47
C THR A 11 14.14 -5.20 3.00
N VAL A 12 13.41 -6.23 3.42
CA VAL A 12 12.06 -6.08 3.99
C VAL A 12 12.12 -6.18 5.50
N ARG A 13 11.52 -5.19 6.18
CA ARG A 13 11.23 -5.24 7.62
C ARG A 13 9.72 -5.09 7.83
N ALA A 14 9.14 -5.96 8.62
CA ALA A 14 7.75 -5.80 9.06
C ALA A 14 7.70 -4.70 10.12
N SER A 15 6.71 -3.82 10.03
CA SER A 15 6.42 -2.83 11.07
C SER A 15 5.15 -3.23 11.81
N GLU A 16 5.21 -3.31 13.12
CA GLU A 16 4.05 -3.51 14.00
C GLU A 16 3.56 -2.15 14.48
N VAL A 17 2.72 -1.49 13.69
CA VAL A 17 2.14 -0.21 14.05
C VAL A 17 0.62 -0.33 14.25
N ASP A 18 0.10 0.47 15.16
CA ASP A 18 -1.36 0.64 15.28
C ASP A 18 -1.90 1.33 14.02
N GLU A 19 -2.75 0.63 13.28
CA GLU A 19 -3.43 1.13 12.09
C GLU A 19 -4.74 1.89 12.43
N ALA A 20 -5.08 2.07 13.71
CA ALA A 20 -6.23 2.87 14.10
C ALA A 20 -6.07 4.34 13.67
N LEU A 21 -7.13 4.88 13.09
CA LEU A 21 -7.21 6.25 12.61
C LEU A 21 -8.35 6.99 13.29
N ASP A 22 -8.13 8.27 13.58
CA ASP A 22 -9.17 9.15 14.09
C ASP A 22 -10.26 9.39 13.03
N ALA A 23 -11.47 9.73 13.47
CA ALA A 23 -12.63 9.94 12.59
C ALA A 23 -12.37 11.02 11.52
N ASP A 24 -11.62 12.07 11.87
CA ASP A 24 -11.28 13.16 10.94
C ASP A 24 -10.37 12.67 9.80
N LEU A 25 -9.43 11.76 10.10
CA LEU A 25 -8.58 11.13 9.09
C LEU A 25 -9.35 10.15 8.22
N LEU A 26 -10.31 9.42 8.79
CA LEU A 26 -11.17 8.51 8.02
C LEU A 26 -12.06 9.25 7.00
N ALA A 27 -12.33 10.54 7.23
CA ALA A 27 -13.08 11.39 6.29
C ALA A 27 -12.26 11.78 5.04
N ASP A 28 -10.91 11.68 5.09
CA ASP A 28 -10.02 11.90 3.95
C ASP A 28 -9.14 10.66 3.72
N PRO A 29 -9.57 9.73 2.86
CA PRO A 29 -8.83 8.48 2.61
C PRO A 29 -7.38 8.70 2.11
N ARG A 30 -7.09 9.81 1.44
CA ARG A 30 -5.72 10.11 0.98
C ARG A 30 -4.81 10.48 2.14
N GLU A 31 -5.28 11.33 3.04
CA GLU A 31 -4.52 11.72 4.22
C GLU A 31 -4.42 10.54 5.20
N ALA A 32 -5.46 9.71 5.29
CA ALA A 32 -5.44 8.47 6.04
C ALA A 32 -4.32 7.52 5.56
N ALA A 33 -4.26 7.24 4.25
CA ALA A 33 -3.23 6.38 3.66
C ALA A 33 -1.82 6.97 3.87
N LYS A 34 -1.64 8.28 3.68
CA LYS A 34 -0.35 8.95 3.93
C LYS A 34 0.09 8.78 5.39
N LYS A 35 -0.84 8.98 6.32
CA LYS A 35 -0.53 8.86 7.75
C LYS A 35 -0.10 7.46 8.14
N LEU A 36 -0.75 6.42 7.60
CA LEU A 36 -0.34 5.03 7.83
C LEU A 36 1.01 4.71 7.18
N ALA A 37 1.25 5.16 5.95
CA ALA A 37 2.55 5.01 5.31
C ALA A 37 3.68 5.67 6.12
N GLU A 38 3.44 6.86 6.67
CA GLU A 38 4.39 7.57 7.57
C GLU A 38 4.63 6.80 8.86
N ARG A 39 3.56 6.31 9.52
CA ARG A 39 3.69 5.52 10.75
C ARG A 39 4.53 4.26 10.51
N LYS A 40 4.26 3.53 9.40
CA LYS A 40 4.98 2.30 9.03
C LYS A 40 6.47 2.57 8.79
N ALA A 41 6.81 3.56 7.99
CA ALA A 41 8.20 3.91 7.73
C ALA A 41 8.89 4.45 9.00
N GLY A 42 8.24 5.34 9.74
CA GLY A 42 8.78 5.94 10.96
C GLY A 42 9.08 4.92 12.06
N ALA A 43 8.25 3.88 12.22
CA ALA A 43 8.52 2.78 13.16
C ALA A 43 9.81 2.05 12.80
N VAL A 44 10.01 1.71 11.52
CA VAL A 44 11.25 1.06 11.06
C VAL A 44 12.45 1.98 11.23
N VAL A 45 12.31 3.29 11.01
CA VAL A 45 13.38 4.27 11.30
C VAL A 45 13.79 4.20 12.76
N GLN A 46 12.83 4.21 13.68
CA GLN A 46 13.12 4.12 15.13
C GLN A 46 13.83 2.82 15.50
N GLU A 47 13.37 1.68 14.97
CA GLU A 47 14.01 0.37 15.20
C GLU A 47 15.45 0.35 14.72
N VAL A 48 15.69 0.79 13.47
CA VAL A 48 17.03 0.80 12.85
C VAL A 48 17.99 1.69 13.63
N LEU A 49 17.54 2.85 14.10
CA LEU A 49 18.36 3.73 14.94
C LEU A 49 18.61 3.14 16.33
N ALA A 50 17.62 2.50 16.94
CA ALA A 50 17.78 1.82 18.24
C ALA A 50 18.76 0.63 18.16
N GLU A 51 18.89 -0.02 17.00
CA GLU A 51 19.91 -1.05 16.73
C GLU A 51 21.33 -0.48 16.56
N GLY A 52 21.50 0.85 16.60
CA GLY A 52 22.79 1.50 16.44
C GLY A 52 23.26 1.62 14.99
N TYR A 53 22.32 1.69 14.03
CA TYR A 53 22.67 1.86 12.62
C TYR A 53 23.50 3.12 12.39
N THR A 54 24.57 2.97 11.59
CA THR A 54 25.37 4.09 11.10
C THR A 54 25.46 4.03 9.57
N GLY A 55 25.44 5.21 8.93
CA GLY A 55 25.50 5.32 7.47
C GLY A 55 24.34 6.10 6.89
N MET A 56 24.02 5.81 5.63
CA MET A 56 22.89 6.38 4.91
C MET A 56 21.89 5.27 4.51
N ALA A 57 20.63 5.49 4.79
CA ALA A 57 19.56 4.58 4.38
C ALA A 57 18.34 5.36 3.87
N ALA A 58 17.62 4.74 2.95
CA ALA A 58 16.27 5.13 2.57
C ALA A 58 15.29 4.07 3.09
N ILE A 59 14.29 4.49 3.87
CA ILE A 59 13.28 3.61 4.44
C ILE A 59 11.94 3.97 3.82
N LEU A 60 11.30 2.98 3.19
CA LEU A 60 10.00 3.12 2.56
C LEU A 60 8.91 2.48 3.43
N GLY A 61 7.82 3.20 3.64
CA GLY A 61 6.55 2.65 4.09
C GLY A 61 5.48 2.92 3.05
N ALA A 62 4.61 1.95 2.82
CA ALA A 62 3.45 2.12 1.95
C ALA A 62 2.18 1.63 2.63
N ASP A 63 1.07 2.27 2.27
CA ASP A 63 -0.27 1.85 2.70
C ASP A 63 -1.27 2.00 1.56
N THR A 64 -2.18 1.02 1.44
CA THR A 64 -3.16 0.96 0.35
C THR A 64 -4.57 0.86 0.90
N MET A 65 -5.44 1.72 0.39
CA MET A 65 -6.87 1.76 0.74
C MET A 65 -7.73 1.57 -0.50
N VAL A 66 -8.79 0.81 -0.35
CA VAL A 66 -9.89 0.71 -1.33
C VAL A 66 -11.02 1.62 -0.86
N VAL A 67 -11.53 2.47 -1.75
CA VAL A 67 -12.55 3.47 -1.41
C VAL A 67 -13.71 3.38 -2.39
N LEU A 68 -14.92 3.18 -1.87
CA LEU A 68 -16.15 3.19 -2.64
C LEU A 68 -17.13 4.18 -2.02
N ASP A 69 -17.62 5.16 -2.79
CA ASP A 69 -18.56 6.21 -2.34
C ASP A 69 -18.05 6.97 -1.09
N GLY A 70 -16.76 7.17 -0.97
CA GLY A 70 -16.14 7.83 0.19
C GLY A 70 -15.92 6.91 1.41
N GLU A 71 -16.37 5.67 1.38
CA GLU A 71 -16.17 4.70 2.44
C GLU A 71 -14.88 3.88 2.21
N ILE A 72 -14.06 3.75 3.24
CA ILE A 72 -12.82 2.97 3.21
C ILE A 72 -13.15 1.49 3.46
N PHE A 73 -12.74 0.65 2.53
CA PHE A 73 -12.81 -0.81 2.62
C PHE A 73 -11.46 -1.34 3.10
N GLY A 74 -11.35 -1.62 4.38
CA GLY A 74 -10.15 -2.24 4.97
C GLY A 74 -10.05 -3.73 4.66
N LYS A 75 -9.22 -4.44 5.44
CA LYS A 75 -9.12 -5.91 5.39
C LYS A 75 -10.40 -6.54 5.92
N PRO A 76 -10.93 -7.61 5.31
CA PRO A 76 -12.13 -8.26 5.81
C PRO A 76 -11.87 -8.98 7.14
N ALA A 77 -12.78 -8.83 8.10
CA ALA A 77 -12.66 -9.49 9.39
C ALA A 77 -12.94 -11.01 9.34
N ASN A 78 -13.73 -11.45 8.36
CA ASN A 78 -14.13 -12.84 8.18
C ASN A 78 -14.72 -13.05 6.78
N LEU A 79 -15.07 -14.31 6.47
CA LEU A 79 -15.61 -14.70 5.16
C LEU A 79 -16.92 -13.95 4.79
N SER A 80 -17.82 -13.77 5.75
CA SER A 80 -19.07 -13.04 5.52
C SER A 80 -18.80 -11.56 5.19
N HIS A 81 -17.85 -10.94 5.87
CA HIS A 81 -17.43 -9.57 5.60
C HIS A 81 -16.78 -9.45 4.22
N ALA A 82 -15.87 -10.38 3.85
CA ALA A 82 -15.27 -10.43 2.53
C ALA A 82 -16.34 -10.57 1.41
N THR A 83 -17.32 -11.47 1.61
CA THR A 83 -18.44 -11.65 0.68
C THR A 83 -19.23 -10.35 0.51
N HIS A 84 -19.53 -9.67 1.61
CA HIS A 84 -20.25 -8.39 1.59
C HIS A 84 -19.47 -7.30 0.84
N MET A 85 -18.17 -7.20 1.09
CA MET A 85 -17.30 -6.24 0.39
C MET A 85 -17.33 -6.48 -1.14
N LEU A 86 -17.11 -7.73 -1.58
CA LEU A 86 -17.09 -8.06 -3.01
C LEU A 86 -18.44 -7.83 -3.69
N ARG A 87 -19.56 -8.12 -3.02
CA ARG A 87 -20.91 -7.79 -3.52
C ARG A 87 -21.08 -6.28 -3.71
N ARG A 88 -20.58 -5.48 -2.79
CA ARG A 88 -20.65 -4.00 -2.91
C ARG A 88 -19.79 -3.45 -4.03
N LEU A 89 -18.65 -4.10 -4.34
CA LEU A 89 -17.75 -3.71 -5.43
C LEU A 89 -18.20 -4.23 -6.79
N SER A 90 -19.02 -5.30 -6.83
CA SER A 90 -19.53 -5.94 -8.07
C SER A 90 -20.20 -4.93 -9.00
N GLY A 91 -19.81 -4.92 -10.28
CA GLY A 91 -20.35 -4.04 -11.31
C GLY A 91 -20.02 -2.54 -11.13
N ARG A 92 -19.15 -2.19 -10.17
CA ARG A 92 -18.89 -0.80 -9.81
C ARG A 92 -17.43 -0.41 -9.99
N THR A 93 -17.22 0.91 -10.11
CA THR A 93 -15.89 1.52 -10.09
C THR A 93 -15.60 2.06 -8.69
N HIS A 94 -14.43 1.72 -8.17
CA HIS A 94 -13.92 2.19 -6.90
C HIS A 94 -12.50 2.75 -7.05
N GLU A 95 -12.06 3.53 -6.08
CA GLU A 95 -10.70 4.05 -6.06
C GLU A 95 -9.79 3.14 -5.22
N VAL A 96 -8.56 2.98 -5.69
CA VAL A 96 -7.46 2.40 -4.92
C VAL A 96 -6.43 3.49 -4.72
N ILE A 97 -6.18 3.82 -3.47
CA ILE A 97 -5.26 4.88 -3.05
C ILE A 97 -4.07 4.22 -2.39
N THR A 98 -2.88 4.39 -2.97
CA THR A 98 -1.63 3.95 -2.34
C THR A 98 -0.79 5.16 -2.00
N ALA A 99 -0.47 5.31 -0.72
CA ALA A 99 0.47 6.29 -0.22
C ALA A 99 1.84 5.65 0.02
N VAL A 100 2.88 6.43 -0.23
CA VAL A 100 4.28 6.04 0.01
C VAL A 100 4.95 7.14 0.80
N SER A 101 5.58 6.78 1.92
CA SER A 101 6.45 7.64 2.71
C SER A 101 7.88 7.17 2.59
N VAL A 102 8.77 8.05 2.15
CA VAL A 102 10.21 7.80 2.01
C VAL A 102 10.95 8.62 3.05
N TRP A 103 11.66 7.94 3.92
CA TRP A 103 12.51 8.54 4.94
C TRP A 103 13.97 8.37 4.56
N MET A 104 14.70 9.47 4.53
CA MET A 104 16.14 9.49 4.36
C MET A 104 16.79 9.62 5.74
N VAL A 105 17.61 8.63 6.07
CA VAL A 105 18.36 8.56 7.32
C VAL A 105 19.82 8.79 7.00
N ALA A 106 20.44 9.77 7.66
CA ALA A 106 21.87 9.96 7.64
C ALA A 106 22.38 9.95 9.08
N ALA A 107 23.12 8.91 9.45
CA ALA A 107 23.68 8.69 10.78
C ALA A 107 25.19 8.41 10.65
N PRO A 108 26.05 9.44 10.45
CA PRO A 108 27.49 9.23 10.34
C PRO A 108 28.08 8.63 11.62
N ASP A 109 27.47 8.90 12.76
CA ASP A 109 27.70 8.24 14.05
C ASP A 109 26.38 8.18 14.85
N PRO A 110 26.30 7.37 15.93
CA PRO A 110 25.06 7.20 16.71
C PRO A 110 24.54 8.49 17.38
N GLU A 111 25.38 9.49 17.59
CA GLU A 111 25.01 10.74 18.25
C GLU A 111 24.59 11.83 17.23
N GLN A 112 24.89 11.62 15.96
CA GLN A 112 24.61 12.57 14.88
C GLN A 112 23.62 11.97 13.87
N VAL A 113 22.33 12.12 14.13
CA VAL A 113 21.27 11.63 13.25
C VAL A 113 20.55 12.79 12.57
N SER A 114 20.48 12.74 11.26
CA SER A 114 19.67 13.64 10.44
C SER A 114 18.58 12.85 9.73
N LEU A 115 17.34 13.31 9.82
CA LEU A 115 16.17 12.68 9.23
C LEU A 115 15.44 13.69 8.33
N GLY A 116 15.02 13.21 7.18
CA GLY A 116 14.09 13.92 6.30
C GLY A 116 13.12 12.94 5.68
N PHE A 117 11.87 13.34 5.48
CA PHE A 117 10.92 12.47 4.80
C PHE A 117 10.04 13.23 3.83
N ARG A 118 9.50 12.51 2.88
CA ARG A 118 8.50 12.98 1.94
C ARG A 118 7.46 11.89 1.72
N THR A 119 6.19 12.29 1.77
CA THR A 119 5.05 11.40 1.56
C THR A 119 4.24 11.87 0.36
N PHE A 120 3.81 10.94 -0.48
CA PHE A 120 2.88 11.19 -1.56
C PHE A 120 1.83 10.08 -1.64
N ALA A 121 0.72 10.34 -2.31
CA ALA A 121 -0.31 9.33 -2.58
C ALA A 121 -0.64 9.32 -4.06
N ASP A 122 -0.80 8.13 -4.61
CA ASP A 122 -1.26 7.90 -5.98
C ASP A 122 -2.63 7.22 -5.98
N VAL A 123 -3.40 7.41 -7.04
CA VAL A 123 -4.78 6.91 -7.14
C VAL A 123 -4.97 6.23 -8.48
N ALA A 124 -5.51 5.02 -8.44
CA ALA A 124 -6.03 4.30 -9.58
C ALA A 124 -7.52 4.01 -9.39
N ARG A 125 -8.24 3.81 -10.48
CA ARG A 125 -9.64 3.39 -10.47
C ARG A 125 -9.75 1.98 -11.00
N VAL A 126 -10.46 1.14 -10.28
CA VAL A 126 -10.71 -0.26 -10.64
C VAL A 126 -12.21 -0.44 -10.84
N THR A 127 -12.59 -0.98 -11.98
CA THR A 127 -13.98 -1.34 -12.28
C THR A 127 -14.10 -2.85 -12.23
N PHE A 128 -15.01 -3.37 -11.41
CA PHE A 128 -15.32 -4.78 -11.38
C PHE A 128 -16.36 -5.14 -12.44
N ARG A 129 -16.29 -6.38 -12.94
CA ARG A 129 -17.40 -6.99 -13.65
C ARG A 129 -18.59 -7.16 -12.68
N GLU A 130 -19.80 -7.36 -13.23
CA GLU A 130 -20.87 -7.96 -12.43
C GLU A 130 -20.46 -9.37 -12.03
N LEU A 131 -20.54 -9.66 -10.72
CA LEU A 131 -20.13 -10.93 -10.13
C LEU A 131 -21.34 -11.65 -9.57
N SER A 132 -21.48 -12.92 -9.89
CA SER A 132 -22.45 -13.79 -9.22
C SER A 132 -21.96 -14.21 -7.83
N ASP A 133 -22.86 -14.68 -6.98
CA ASP A 133 -22.53 -15.21 -5.67
C ASP A 133 -21.59 -16.43 -5.76
N GLU A 134 -21.72 -17.24 -6.82
CA GLU A 134 -20.87 -18.39 -7.10
C GLU A 134 -19.45 -17.96 -7.45
N GLU A 135 -19.27 -16.91 -8.25
CA GLU A 135 -17.96 -16.35 -8.59
C GLU A 135 -17.27 -15.79 -7.35
N ILE A 136 -17.99 -15.03 -6.53
CA ILE A 136 -17.49 -14.50 -5.25
C ILE A 136 -17.05 -15.65 -4.34
N ALA A 137 -17.92 -16.66 -4.14
CA ALA A 137 -17.58 -17.80 -3.29
C ALA A 137 -16.40 -18.60 -3.85
N SER A 138 -16.29 -18.73 -5.17
CA SER A 138 -15.17 -19.42 -5.83
C SER A 138 -13.86 -18.68 -5.62
N TYR A 139 -13.86 -17.36 -5.74
CA TYR A 139 -12.69 -16.53 -5.49
C TYR A 139 -12.25 -16.61 -4.01
N LEU A 140 -13.17 -16.46 -3.07
CA LEU A 140 -12.85 -16.47 -1.64
C LEU A 140 -12.28 -17.81 -1.16
N ARG A 141 -12.66 -18.93 -1.79
CA ARG A 141 -12.06 -20.26 -1.50
C ARG A 141 -10.56 -20.36 -1.84
N LYS A 142 -10.04 -19.47 -2.72
CA LYS A 142 -8.61 -19.44 -3.06
C LYS A 142 -7.74 -18.82 -1.97
N GLY A 143 -8.34 -18.13 -0.99
CA GLY A 143 -7.65 -17.64 0.21
C GLY A 143 -6.82 -16.37 0.02
N GLU A 144 -6.88 -15.71 -1.13
CA GLU A 144 -6.07 -14.53 -1.47
C GLU A 144 -6.64 -13.21 -0.94
N SER A 145 -7.77 -13.23 -0.23
CA SER A 145 -8.58 -12.04 0.07
C SER A 145 -8.36 -11.43 1.45
N PHE A 146 -7.94 -12.23 2.44
CA PHE A 146 -8.04 -11.84 3.85
C PHE A 146 -7.01 -10.82 4.32
N ASP A 147 -5.89 -10.71 3.64
CA ASP A 147 -4.80 -9.79 3.95
C ASP A 147 -4.86 -8.49 3.12
N LYS A 148 -5.93 -8.30 2.32
CA LYS A 148 -6.02 -7.20 1.36
C LYS A 148 -7.21 -6.29 1.61
N ALA A 149 -7.00 -4.98 1.43
CA ALA A 149 -8.06 -3.98 1.42
C ALA A 149 -9.11 -4.32 0.34
N GLY A 150 -10.40 -4.18 0.66
CA GLY A 150 -11.49 -4.51 -0.26
C GLY A 150 -11.67 -6.00 -0.54
N ALA A 151 -10.94 -6.88 0.18
CA ALA A 151 -11.01 -8.33 0.05
C ALA A 151 -10.60 -8.88 -1.33
N TYR A 152 -9.74 -8.20 -2.10
CA TYR A 152 -9.27 -8.72 -3.39
C TYR A 152 -7.83 -8.32 -3.71
N ALA A 153 -7.19 -9.11 -4.59
CA ALA A 153 -5.95 -8.75 -5.29
C ALA A 153 -6.26 -8.48 -6.77
N VAL A 154 -5.61 -7.47 -7.38
CA VAL A 154 -5.77 -7.21 -8.82
C VAL A 154 -5.03 -8.23 -9.69
N GLN A 155 -4.10 -8.98 -9.10
CA GLN A 155 -3.32 -10.04 -9.74
C GLN A 155 -3.83 -11.43 -9.32
N GLY A 156 -3.30 -12.48 -9.94
CA GLY A 156 -3.67 -13.85 -9.62
C GLY A 156 -5.15 -14.13 -9.93
N ALA A 157 -5.81 -14.79 -8.99
CA ALA A 157 -7.22 -15.15 -9.15
C ALA A 157 -8.18 -13.95 -9.16
N GLY A 158 -7.77 -12.83 -8.58
CA GLY A 158 -8.59 -11.62 -8.54
C GLY A 158 -8.60 -10.85 -9.85
N ALA A 159 -7.68 -11.13 -10.78
CA ALA A 159 -7.71 -10.54 -12.12
C ALA A 159 -9.04 -10.80 -12.86
N ASP A 160 -9.65 -11.96 -12.61
CA ASP A 160 -10.93 -12.35 -13.21
C ASP A 160 -12.12 -11.50 -12.71
N LEU A 161 -11.98 -10.83 -11.58
CA LEU A 161 -13.01 -9.94 -11.03
C LEU A 161 -13.02 -8.57 -11.72
N VAL A 162 -11.88 -8.16 -12.29
CA VAL A 162 -11.64 -6.82 -12.80
C VAL A 162 -12.02 -6.71 -14.27
N ALA A 163 -12.87 -5.74 -14.60
CA ALA A 163 -13.18 -5.39 -15.97
C ALA A 163 -12.17 -4.37 -16.54
N ARG A 164 -11.70 -3.43 -15.71
CA ARG A 164 -10.86 -2.31 -16.15
C ARG A 164 -10.07 -1.71 -15.00
N VAL A 165 -8.85 -1.28 -15.30
CA VAL A 165 -8.01 -0.43 -14.43
C VAL A 165 -7.72 0.87 -15.18
N GLU A 166 -7.91 2.01 -14.52
CA GLU A 166 -7.53 3.34 -14.99
C GLU A 166 -6.50 3.92 -14.02
N GLY A 167 -5.36 4.33 -14.52
CA GLY A 167 -4.21 4.77 -13.73
C GLY A 167 -3.09 3.72 -13.70
N ASP A 168 -2.22 3.84 -12.72
CA ASP A 168 -1.06 2.95 -12.59
C ASP A 168 -1.44 1.64 -11.89
N LEU A 169 -1.18 0.51 -12.53
CA LEU A 169 -1.42 -0.81 -11.95
C LEU A 169 -0.60 -1.05 -10.68
N ASP A 170 0.62 -0.51 -10.63
CA ASP A 170 1.49 -0.62 -9.47
C ASP A 170 0.88 0.06 -8.23
N THR A 171 0.08 1.12 -8.44
CA THR A 171 -0.73 1.74 -7.38
C THR A 171 -1.76 0.76 -6.83
N VAL A 172 -2.42 -0.02 -7.68
CA VAL A 172 -3.41 -1.02 -7.25
C VAL A 172 -2.73 -2.19 -6.53
N ILE A 173 -1.53 -2.58 -6.95
CA ILE A 173 -0.74 -3.64 -6.30
C ILE A 173 -0.21 -3.20 -4.93
N GLY A 174 0.06 -1.89 -4.74
CA GLY A 174 0.43 -1.33 -3.43
C GLY A 174 1.76 -0.57 -3.37
N LEU A 175 2.39 -0.28 -4.52
CA LEU A 175 3.56 0.59 -4.59
C LEU A 175 3.70 1.22 -5.98
N PRO A 176 3.35 2.50 -6.19
CA PRO A 176 3.45 3.20 -7.48
C PRO A 176 4.91 3.48 -7.84
N VAL A 177 5.62 2.46 -8.32
CA VAL A 177 7.07 2.50 -8.58
C VAL A 177 7.43 3.57 -9.60
N GLY A 178 6.66 3.70 -10.67
CA GLY A 178 6.91 4.72 -11.69
C GLY A 178 6.90 6.14 -11.10
N ARG A 179 6.00 6.43 -10.17
CA ARG A 179 5.97 7.72 -9.46
C ARG A 179 7.10 7.83 -8.44
N LEU A 180 7.35 6.77 -7.67
CA LEU A 180 8.44 6.72 -6.69
C LEU A 180 9.78 7.09 -7.34
N LEU A 181 10.12 6.50 -8.48
CA LEU A 181 11.39 6.77 -9.19
C LEU A 181 11.45 8.17 -9.81
N ARG A 182 10.31 8.78 -10.15
CA ARG A 182 10.27 10.19 -10.57
C ARG A 182 10.51 11.15 -9.40
N GLU A 183 9.95 10.85 -8.24
CA GLU A 183 10.09 11.66 -7.01
C GLU A 183 11.49 11.49 -6.37
N PHE A 184 12.11 10.31 -6.54
CA PHE A 184 13.40 9.91 -5.99
C PHE A 184 14.27 9.22 -7.04
N PRO A 185 14.86 9.99 -8.00
CA PRO A 185 15.62 9.41 -9.11
C PRO A 185 16.86 8.61 -8.68
N ASP A 186 17.39 8.87 -7.50
CA ASP A 186 18.59 8.21 -7.00
C ASP A 186 18.37 6.72 -6.65
N PHE A 187 17.12 6.28 -6.44
CA PHE A 187 16.84 4.86 -6.26
C PHE A 187 17.16 4.00 -7.50
N SER A 188 17.10 4.57 -8.69
CA SER A 188 17.44 3.86 -9.93
C SER A 188 18.96 3.81 -10.21
N ARG A 189 19.78 4.58 -9.47
CA ARG A 189 21.23 4.70 -9.68
C ARG A 189 22.08 3.80 -8.78
N SER A 190 21.46 3.14 -7.81
CA SER A 190 22.17 2.33 -6.81
C SER A 190 22.64 0.95 -7.31
N SER A 191 22.64 0.70 -8.63
CA SER A 191 23.01 -0.57 -9.28
C SER A 191 24.30 -0.47 -10.10
N SER A 192 25.28 0.29 -9.62
CA SER A 192 26.60 0.38 -10.28
C SER A 192 27.72 0.08 -9.33
#